data_7a8afce111083fec5bfbcd4ca2edfda2
#
_entry.id   7a8afce111083fec5bfbcd4ca2edfda2
#
_cell.length_a   1.000
_cell.length_b   1.000
_cell.length_c   1.000
_cell.angle_alpha   90.00
_cell.angle_beta   90.00
_cell.angle_gamma   90.00
#
_symmetry.space_group_name_H-M   'P 1'
#
loop_
_entity.id
_entity.type
_entity.pdbx_description
1 polymer ?
#
loop_
_entity_poly.entity_id
_entity_poly.type
_entity_poly.pdbx_seq_one_letter_code
_entity_poly.pdbx_strand_id
1 'polypeptide(L)'
;MKDIFDKLENSIKIPTFFIRRPSGATECITYKFRQDPILADTKEEFTDNEVFINLIVKNDITKKIKELKKFLIENGFRNIKVLETIEQKDLFETVITCNKSIY
;
A
#
# COMPACT_ATOMS: atom_id res chain seq x y z
N MET A 1 -7.41 7.09 -6.87
CA MET A 1 -6.71 6.13 -5.98
C MET A 1 -6.69 6.60 -4.52
N LYS A 2 -6.61 7.90 -4.28
CA LYS A 2 -6.62 8.41 -2.92
C LYS A 2 -7.84 7.95 -2.12
N ASP A 3 -9.00 7.92 -2.75
CA ASP A 3 -10.23 7.52 -2.07
C ASP A 3 -10.15 6.10 -1.51
N ILE A 4 -9.45 5.21 -2.20
CA ILE A 4 -9.29 3.84 -1.76
C ILE A 4 -8.44 3.80 -0.49
N PHE A 5 -7.38 4.61 -0.44
CA PHE A 5 -6.51 4.64 0.73
C PHE A 5 -7.14 5.37 1.91
N ASP A 6 -8.05 6.30 1.64
CA ASP A 6 -8.84 6.91 2.71
C ASP A 6 -9.75 5.84 3.35
N LYS A 7 -10.34 4.97 2.53
CA LYS A 7 -11.13 3.85 3.04
C LYS A 7 -10.26 2.88 3.83
N LEU A 8 -9.04 2.65 3.37
CA LEU A 8 -8.10 1.78 4.06
C LEU A 8 -7.81 2.32 5.46
N GLU A 9 -7.55 3.61 5.56
CA GLU A 9 -7.28 4.24 6.85
C GLU A 9 -8.43 4.03 7.82
N ASN A 10 -9.65 4.19 7.34
CA ASN A 10 -10.83 3.98 8.17
C ASN A 10 -11.04 2.52 8.54
N SER A 11 -10.67 1.60 7.66
CA SER A 11 -10.86 0.17 7.88
C SER A 11 -9.85 -0.41 8.85
N ILE A 12 -8.58 -0.09 8.69
CA ILE A 12 -7.50 -0.65 9.51
C ILE A 12 -7.21 0.24 10.72
N LYS A 13 -7.61 1.51 10.63
CA LYS A 13 -7.41 2.49 11.71
C LYS A 13 -5.93 2.80 11.95
N ILE A 14 -5.19 2.86 10.85
CA ILE A 14 -3.80 3.29 10.87
C ILE A 14 -3.68 4.48 9.92
N PRO A 15 -3.05 5.58 10.34
CA PRO A 15 -2.89 6.74 9.47
C PRO A 15 -2.21 6.37 8.15
N THR A 16 -2.75 6.87 7.04
CA THR A 16 -2.27 6.53 5.71
C THR A 16 -1.84 7.80 4.99
N PHE A 17 -0.62 7.82 4.45
CA PHE A 17 -0.04 8.99 3.82
C PHE A 17 0.48 8.67 2.43
N PHE A 18 0.39 9.66 1.54
CA PHE A 18 0.91 9.51 0.19
C PHE A 18 2.39 9.89 0.16
N ILE A 19 3.22 8.98 -0.33
CA ILE A 19 4.65 9.14 -0.57
C ILE A 19 5.51 9.15 0.69
N ARG A 20 5.24 10.01 1.65
CA ARG A 20 6.16 10.10 2.78
C ARG A 20 5.44 10.10 4.13
N ARG A 21 6.13 9.57 5.12
CA ARG A 21 5.67 9.54 6.49
C ARG A 21 5.96 10.90 7.16
N PRO A 22 4.97 11.51 7.82
CA PRO A 22 5.23 12.73 8.57
C PRO A 22 6.23 12.49 9.70
N SER A 23 6.97 13.53 10.03
CA SER A 23 7.89 13.49 11.15
C SER A 23 7.12 13.15 12.44
N GLY A 24 7.66 12.22 13.21
CA GLY A 24 7.06 11.84 14.49
C GLY A 24 5.98 10.78 14.42
N ALA A 25 5.56 10.36 13.24
CA ALA A 25 4.58 9.29 13.12
C ALA A 25 5.22 7.96 13.54
N THR A 26 4.52 7.21 14.42
CA THR A 26 5.03 5.94 14.91
C THR A 26 4.45 4.77 14.13
N GLU A 27 3.13 4.76 13.93
CA GLU A 27 2.49 3.73 13.12
C GLU A 27 1.82 4.41 11.95
N CYS A 28 2.03 3.89 10.75
CA CYS A 28 1.42 4.48 9.56
C CYS A 28 1.52 3.55 8.38
N ILE A 29 0.79 3.89 7.34
CA ILE A 29 0.89 3.24 6.04
C ILE A 29 1.27 4.34 5.07
N THR A 30 2.31 4.12 4.28
CA THR A 30 2.63 5.04 3.19
C THR A 30 2.43 4.29 1.89
N TYR A 31 2.02 5.00 0.86
CA TYR A 31 1.80 4.40 -0.44
C TYR A 31 2.29 5.32 -1.54
N LYS A 32 2.72 4.71 -2.63
CA LYS A 32 3.08 5.43 -3.85
C LYS A 32 2.82 4.50 -5.01
N PHE A 33 2.71 5.04 -6.20
CA PHE A 33 2.49 4.20 -7.37
C PHE A 33 3.35 4.69 -8.52
N ARG A 34 3.62 3.75 -9.41
CA ARG A 34 4.41 4.02 -10.61
C ARG A 34 3.64 3.49 -11.80
N GLN A 35 3.47 4.34 -12.79
CA GLN A 35 2.85 3.95 -14.02
C GLN A 35 3.88 3.28 -14.92
N ASP A 36 3.48 2.19 -15.56
CA ASP A 36 4.36 1.51 -16.50
C ASP A 36 4.48 2.38 -17.77
N PRO A 37 5.69 2.86 -18.12
CA PRO A 37 5.86 3.72 -19.29
C PRO A 37 5.45 3.05 -20.60
N ILE A 38 5.65 1.74 -20.72
CA ILE A 38 5.28 1.03 -21.93
C ILE A 38 3.78 1.05 -22.12
N LEU A 39 3.04 0.83 -21.05
CA LEU A 39 1.58 0.86 -21.13
C LEU A 39 1.06 2.28 -21.37
N ALA A 40 1.74 3.27 -20.82
CA ALA A 40 1.34 4.66 -21.03
C ALA A 40 1.42 5.05 -22.50
N ASP A 41 2.37 4.51 -23.23
CA ASP A 41 2.55 4.84 -24.64
C ASP A 41 1.49 4.23 -25.54
N THR A 42 0.79 3.22 -25.10
CA THR A 42 -0.20 2.54 -25.94
C THR A 42 -1.54 3.25 -25.94
N LYS A 43 -1.71 4.26 -25.14
CA LYS A 43 -2.96 5.02 -25.04
C LYS A 43 -4.15 4.13 -24.72
N GLU A 44 -3.94 3.18 -23.88
CA GLU A 44 -5.00 2.28 -23.53
C GLU A 44 -6.08 2.96 -22.73
N GLU A 45 -7.24 2.34 -22.71
CA GLU A 45 -8.37 2.85 -21.97
C GLU A 45 -8.16 2.70 -20.47
N PHE A 46 -7.19 1.92 -20.07
CA PHE A 46 -6.84 1.78 -18.67
C PHE A 46 -5.35 1.85 -18.49
N THR A 47 -4.94 2.23 -17.30
CA THR A 47 -3.54 2.29 -16.92
C THR A 47 -3.31 1.32 -15.78
N ASP A 48 -2.30 0.47 -15.92
CA ASP A 48 -1.94 -0.47 -14.87
C ASP A 48 -0.84 0.17 -14.04
N ASN A 49 -1.14 0.45 -12.79
CA ASN A 49 -0.19 1.08 -11.88
C ASN A 49 0.38 0.07 -10.92
N GLU A 50 1.71 0.14 -10.76
CA GLU A 50 2.36 -0.62 -9.71
C GLU A 50 2.30 0.20 -8.44
N VAL A 51 1.79 -0.40 -7.38
CA VAL A 51 1.58 0.29 -6.11
C VAL A 51 2.54 -0.28 -5.07
N PHE A 52 3.24 0.61 -4.40
CA PHE A 52 4.16 0.25 -3.32
C PHE A 52 3.56 0.73 -2.01
N ILE A 53 3.43 -0.18 -1.06
CA ILE A 53 2.82 0.12 0.22
C ILE A 53 3.81 -0.24 1.32
N ASN A 54 4.08 0.69 2.22
CA ASN A 54 4.89 0.41 3.41
C ASN A 54 3.96 0.43 4.60
N LEU A 55 3.89 -0.70 5.29
CA LEU A 55 3.09 -0.84 6.51
C LEU A 55 4.05 -0.81 7.69
N ILE A 56 3.88 0.16 8.57
CA ILE A 56 4.73 0.35 9.74
C ILE A 56 3.88 0.28 10.98
N VAL A 57 4.11 -0.73 11.82
CA VAL A 57 3.34 -0.91 13.05
C VAL A 57 4.24 -1.37 14.20
N LYS A 58 3.77 -1.16 15.42
CA LYS A 58 4.50 -1.59 16.61
C LYS A 58 4.24 -3.05 16.95
N ASN A 59 3.02 -3.50 16.76
CA ASN A 59 2.59 -4.84 17.18
C ASN A 59 1.72 -5.48 16.11
N ASP A 60 1.58 -6.80 16.20
CA ASP A 60 0.62 -7.55 15.38
C ASP A 60 0.84 -7.37 13.87
N ILE A 61 2.12 -7.34 13.47
CA ILE A 61 2.44 -7.13 12.06
C ILE A 61 1.78 -8.19 11.17
N THR A 62 1.77 -9.43 11.60
CA THR A 62 1.18 -10.52 10.82
C THR A 62 -0.32 -10.31 10.62
N LYS A 63 -1.01 -9.92 11.69
CA LYS A 63 -2.44 -9.65 11.62
C LYS A 63 -2.73 -8.47 10.71
N LYS A 64 -1.93 -7.40 10.84
CA LYS A 64 -2.14 -6.21 10.02
C LYS A 64 -1.86 -6.48 8.54
N ILE A 65 -0.86 -7.31 8.24
CA ILE A 65 -0.61 -7.71 6.87
C ILE A 65 -1.80 -8.45 6.28
N LYS A 66 -2.41 -9.35 7.06
CA LYS A 66 -3.59 -10.08 6.60
C LYS A 66 -4.76 -9.14 6.33
N GLU A 67 -5.00 -8.21 7.23
CA GLU A 67 -6.08 -7.23 7.06
C GLU A 67 -5.85 -6.37 5.82
N LEU A 68 -4.62 -5.92 5.62
CA LEU A 68 -4.28 -5.11 4.46
C LEU A 68 -4.45 -5.89 3.16
N LYS A 69 -3.98 -7.14 3.12
CA LYS A 69 -4.14 -7.97 1.92
C LYS A 69 -5.61 -8.19 1.60
N LYS A 70 -6.42 -8.46 2.60
CA LYS A 70 -7.85 -8.65 2.38
C LYS A 70 -8.47 -7.40 1.79
N PHE A 71 -8.14 -6.24 2.34
CA PHE A 71 -8.64 -4.97 1.82
C PHE A 71 -8.24 -4.77 0.36
N LEU A 72 -6.97 -5.04 0.03
CA LEU A 72 -6.48 -4.87 -1.33
C LEU A 72 -7.21 -5.79 -2.32
N ILE A 73 -7.41 -7.04 -1.93
CA ILE A 73 -8.12 -7.98 -2.79
C ILE A 73 -9.56 -7.52 -3.02
N GLU A 74 -10.22 -7.07 -1.97
CA GLU A 74 -11.62 -6.63 -2.06
C GLU A 74 -11.77 -5.38 -2.92
N ASN A 75 -10.71 -4.61 -3.07
CA ASN A 75 -10.74 -3.38 -3.85
C ASN A 75 -10.10 -3.51 -5.23
N GLY A 76 -9.88 -4.73 -5.68
CA GLY A 76 -9.46 -4.97 -7.05
C GLY A 76 -7.97 -4.90 -7.32
N PHE A 77 -7.15 -4.91 -6.29
CA PHE A 77 -5.71 -4.97 -6.49
C PHE A 77 -5.29 -6.40 -6.86
N ARG A 78 -4.26 -6.50 -7.68
CA ARG A 78 -3.77 -7.77 -8.20
C ARG A 78 -2.28 -7.92 -7.93
N ASN A 79 -1.78 -9.16 -8.06
CA ASN A 79 -0.35 -9.46 -7.92
C ASN A 79 0.21 -8.95 -6.60
N ILE A 80 -0.51 -9.20 -5.51
CA ILE A 80 -0.11 -8.72 -4.20
C ILE A 80 1.05 -9.56 -3.69
N LYS A 81 2.18 -8.90 -3.41
CA LYS A 81 3.38 -9.55 -2.90
C LYS A 81 3.84 -8.87 -1.64
N VAL A 82 4.00 -9.66 -0.59
CA VAL A 82 4.60 -9.18 0.65
C VAL A 82 6.09 -9.48 0.56
N LEU A 83 6.89 -8.44 0.48
CA LEU A 83 8.33 -8.62 0.25
C LEU A 83 9.06 -8.99 1.52
N GLU A 84 9.39 -8.02 2.34
CA GLU A 84 10.23 -8.25 3.49
C GLU A 84 9.70 -7.48 4.68
N THR A 85 9.81 -8.08 5.87
CA THR A 85 9.49 -7.39 7.11
C THR A 85 10.79 -7.12 7.85
N ILE A 86 11.01 -5.85 8.17
CA ILE A 86 12.21 -5.41 8.87
C ILE A 86 11.80 -4.86 10.23
N GLU A 87 12.53 -5.24 11.25
CA GLU A 87 12.31 -4.72 12.59
C GLU A 87 13.34 -3.63 12.87
N GLN A 88 12.86 -2.43 13.25
CA GLN A 88 13.73 -1.31 13.58
C GLN A 88 13.16 -0.56 14.78
N LYS A 89 13.94 -0.43 15.84
CA LYS A 89 13.56 0.41 16.99
C LYS A 89 12.13 0.20 17.44
N ASP A 90 11.77 -1.03 17.70
CA ASP A 90 10.45 -1.41 18.19
C ASP A 90 9.33 -1.23 17.17
N LEU A 91 9.67 -1.04 15.91
CA LEU A 91 8.70 -0.96 14.83
C LEU A 91 8.97 -2.05 13.82
N PHE A 92 7.90 -2.56 13.23
CA PHE A 92 7.99 -3.51 12.12
C PHE A 92 7.56 -2.81 10.84
N GLU A 93 8.38 -2.90 9.82
CA GLU A 93 8.08 -2.31 8.52
C GLU A 93 8.01 -3.40 7.46
N THR A 94 6.92 -3.45 6.72
CA THR A 94 6.73 -4.43 5.66
C THR A 94 6.44 -3.72 4.36
N VAL A 95 7.13 -4.10 3.30
CA VAL A 95 6.88 -3.56 1.96
C VAL A 95 5.98 -4.52 1.21
N ILE A 96 4.90 -4.01 0.65
CA ILE A 96 3.94 -4.78 -0.13
C ILE A 96 3.83 -4.13 -1.49
N THR A 97 3.91 -4.94 -2.54
CA THR A 97 3.71 -4.44 -3.90
C THR A 97 2.47 -5.09 -4.49
N CYS A 98 1.78 -4.36 -5.34
CA CYS A 98 0.60 -4.87 -6.01
C CYS A 98 0.32 -4.00 -7.24
N ASN A 99 -0.67 -4.43 -8.01
CA ASN A 99 -1.05 -3.71 -9.22
C ASN A 99 -2.52 -3.35 -9.20
N LYS A 100 -2.85 -2.21 -9.78
CA LYS A 100 -4.23 -1.79 -9.90
C LYS A 100 -4.44 -1.08 -11.22
N SER A 101 -5.47 -1.50 -11.96
CA SER A 101 -5.86 -0.83 -13.20
C SER A 101 -6.77 0.35 -12.87
N ILE A 102 -6.51 1.48 -13.51
CA ILE A 102 -7.29 2.70 -13.32
C ILE A 102 -7.72 3.19 -14.70
N TYR A 103 -9.00 3.39 -14.88
CA TYR A 103 -9.54 3.93 -16.13
C TYR A 103 -10.26 5.21 -15.89
#